data_d81185b4592ec843d78c139397c9d6f6
#
_entry.id   d81185b4592ec843d78c139397c9d6f6
#
_cell.length_a   1.000
_cell.length_b   1.000
_cell.length_c   1.000
_cell.angle_alpha   90.00
_cell.angle_beta   90.00
_cell.angle_gamma   90.00
#
_symmetry.space_group_name_H-M   'P 1'
#
loop_
_entity.id
_entity.type
_entity.pdbx_description
1 polymer ?
#
loop_
_entity_poly.entity_id
_entity_poly.type
_entity_poly.pdbx_seq_one_letter_code
_entity_poly.pdbx_strand_id
1 'polypeptide(L)'
;VNKTAGRLFQYLLQAATAFGIIVLAFLLLFVTNDAIQPLTADPGWHLTFFLTLVVPTLAVGTYVYRRNRDALVFGVMVVGLLVVSLMFSGGAALVLIDIVQPDTWAGISLAFLVPAGLVVGLQRYSRQLPFLVRFGTAVVLFYASLLGVPGPLGALVGVSQVLPNTVDVASSLLSGVPGWLLVVGFLGVPIALGVGAYFRSVHGTEAGRSAAGVAVLATVAGGLLGPLVGVDPLPATTIAAVAGGPTRAYAVGGGISHPDVREGLLVPGAVV
;
A
#
# COMPACT_ATOMS: atom_id res chain seq x y z
N VAL A 1 -33.43 21.35 -16.67
CA VAL A 1 -32.84 20.72 -15.46
C VAL A 1 -33.00 21.70 -14.31
N ASN A 2 -33.70 21.29 -13.26
CA ASN A 2 -34.07 22.15 -12.13
C ASN A 2 -32.80 22.49 -11.31
N LYS A 3 -32.24 23.70 -11.45
CA LYS A 3 -31.01 24.16 -10.80
C LYS A 3 -31.08 24.03 -9.27
N THR A 4 -32.27 24.12 -8.69
CA THR A 4 -32.50 23.97 -7.26
C THR A 4 -32.30 22.53 -6.79
N ALA A 5 -32.79 21.55 -7.55
CA ALA A 5 -32.62 20.12 -7.25
C ALA A 5 -31.12 19.71 -7.33
N GLY A 6 -30.39 20.26 -8.31
CA GLY A 6 -28.95 20.01 -8.41
C GLY A 6 -28.15 20.55 -7.22
N ARG A 7 -28.48 21.75 -6.73
CA ARG A 7 -27.84 22.31 -5.52
C ARG A 7 -28.17 21.51 -4.26
N LEU A 8 -29.43 21.10 -4.11
CA LEU A 8 -29.84 20.28 -2.98
C LEU A 8 -29.08 18.95 -2.95
N PHE A 9 -28.97 18.28 -4.11
CA PHE A 9 -28.20 17.06 -4.23
C PHE A 9 -26.71 17.25 -3.90
N GLN A 10 -26.11 18.36 -4.34
CA GLN A 10 -24.73 18.71 -4.01
C GLN A 10 -24.54 18.88 -2.50
N TYR A 11 -25.45 19.61 -1.82
CA TYR A 11 -25.35 19.77 -0.36
C TYR A 11 -25.57 18.45 0.39
N LEU A 12 -26.47 17.60 -0.05
CA LEU A 12 -26.65 16.26 0.53
C LEU A 12 -25.37 15.41 0.39
N LEU A 13 -24.75 15.45 -0.78
CA LEU A 13 -23.49 14.71 -1.00
C LEU A 13 -22.36 15.23 -0.11
N GLN A 14 -22.22 16.57 0.01
CA GLN A 14 -21.24 17.18 0.88
C GLN A 14 -21.50 16.86 2.35
N ALA A 15 -22.75 16.90 2.78
CA ALA A 15 -23.13 16.53 4.15
C ALA A 15 -22.85 15.06 4.46
N ALA A 16 -23.16 14.15 3.53
CA ALA A 16 -22.85 12.73 3.68
C ALA A 16 -21.33 12.47 3.77
N THR A 17 -20.54 13.16 2.94
CA THR A 17 -19.07 13.06 2.98
C THR A 17 -18.52 13.62 4.29
N ALA A 18 -18.99 14.79 4.73
CA ALA A 18 -18.57 15.39 5.99
C ALA A 18 -18.94 14.50 7.20
N PHE A 19 -20.13 13.90 7.18
CA PHE A 19 -20.55 12.95 8.21
C PHE A 19 -19.63 11.72 8.26
N GLY A 20 -19.30 11.14 7.09
CA GLY A 20 -18.35 10.02 7.01
C GLY A 20 -16.98 10.36 7.58
N ILE A 21 -16.45 11.55 7.30
CA ILE A 21 -15.16 12.03 7.83
C ILE A 21 -15.24 12.20 9.35
N ILE A 22 -16.35 12.76 9.88
CA ILE A 22 -16.55 12.93 11.32
C ILE A 22 -16.60 11.58 12.03
N VAL A 23 -17.37 10.61 11.51
CA VAL A 23 -17.46 9.26 12.06
C VAL A 23 -16.09 8.58 12.06
N LEU A 24 -15.35 8.70 10.97
CA LEU A 24 -13.99 8.16 10.87
C LEU A 24 -13.04 8.79 11.89
N ALA A 25 -13.12 10.11 12.07
CA ALA A 25 -12.31 10.82 13.07
C ALA A 25 -12.63 10.36 14.50
N PHE A 26 -13.91 10.18 14.85
CA PHE A 26 -14.30 9.63 16.14
C PHE A 26 -13.82 8.18 16.33
N LEU A 27 -13.96 7.33 15.31
CA LEU A 27 -13.45 5.95 15.36
C LEU A 27 -11.93 5.94 15.60
N LEU A 28 -11.21 6.81 14.92
CA LEU A 28 -9.78 6.99 15.06
C LEU A 28 -9.37 7.42 16.47
N LEU A 29 -10.06 8.41 17.02
CA LEU A 29 -9.84 8.87 18.41
C LEU A 29 -10.11 7.74 19.41
N PHE A 30 -11.19 6.98 19.20
CA PHE A 30 -11.53 5.85 20.04
C PHE A 30 -10.47 4.75 20.01
N VAL A 31 -10.07 4.32 18.81
CA VAL A 31 -9.03 3.29 18.61
C VAL A 31 -7.68 3.76 19.17
N THR A 32 -7.32 5.03 18.95
CA THR A 32 -6.08 5.60 19.48
C THR A 32 -6.12 5.63 21.01
N ASN A 33 -7.25 6.00 21.61
CA ASN A 33 -7.41 6.00 23.06
C ASN A 33 -7.33 4.58 23.63
N ASP A 34 -7.88 3.59 22.95
CA ASP A 34 -7.83 2.20 23.38
C ASP A 34 -6.41 1.62 23.27
N ALA A 35 -5.70 1.95 22.20
CA ALA A 35 -4.35 1.43 21.92
C ALA A 35 -3.25 2.09 22.77
N ILE A 36 -3.31 3.41 22.98
CA ILE A 36 -2.24 4.20 23.64
C ILE A 36 -2.67 4.70 25.01
N GLN A 37 -3.98 4.67 25.30
CA GLN A 37 -4.61 5.14 26.54
C GLN A 37 -4.19 6.57 26.98
N PRO A 38 -4.09 7.55 26.04
CA PRO A 38 -3.59 8.89 26.38
C PRO A 38 -4.47 9.63 27.40
N LEU A 39 -5.79 9.33 27.43
CA LEU A 39 -6.74 9.97 28.36
C LEU A 39 -6.72 9.36 29.76
N THR A 40 -6.20 8.13 29.89
CA THR A 40 -6.12 7.39 31.15
C THR A 40 -4.70 7.24 31.68
N ALA A 41 -3.72 7.70 30.90
CA ALA A 41 -2.31 7.64 31.26
C ALA A 41 -2.01 8.53 32.48
N ASP A 42 -1.00 8.13 33.23
CA ASP A 42 -0.54 8.88 34.39
C ASP A 42 0.15 10.20 33.99
N PRO A 43 0.30 11.17 34.90
CA PRO A 43 0.97 12.43 34.60
C PRO A 43 2.44 12.26 34.14
N GLY A 44 3.13 11.23 34.64
CA GLY A 44 4.50 10.91 34.24
C GLY A 44 4.60 10.52 32.78
N TRP A 45 3.62 9.72 32.28
CA TRP A 45 3.52 9.39 30.86
C TRP A 45 3.34 10.63 30.00
N HIS A 46 2.39 11.51 30.40
CA HIS A 46 2.13 12.76 29.65
C HIS A 46 3.40 13.65 29.61
N LEU A 47 4.07 13.80 30.73
CA LEU A 47 5.28 14.60 30.80
C LEU A 47 6.37 14.04 29.87
N THR A 48 6.57 12.73 29.91
CA THR A 48 7.54 12.05 29.03
C THR A 48 7.18 12.23 27.57
N PHE A 49 5.90 12.00 27.20
CA PHE A 49 5.43 12.18 25.83
C PHE A 49 5.66 13.62 25.32
N PHE A 50 5.29 14.62 26.14
CA PHE A 50 5.48 16.02 25.75
C PHE A 50 6.95 16.39 25.60
N LEU A 51 7.81 15.98 26.56
CA LEU A 51 9.22 16.33 26.53
C LEU A 51 10.01 15.61 25.43
N THR A 52 9.67 14.35 25.15
CA THR A 52 10.43 13.54 24.18
C THR A 52 9.91 13.65 22.75
N LEU A 53 8.62 13.86 22.56
CA LEU A 53 8.02 13.91 21.21
C LEU A 53 7.55 15.31 20.82
N VAL A 54 6.69 15.92 21.62
CA VAL A 54 6.00 17.16 21.22
C VAL A 54 6.97 18.34 21.19
N VAL A 55 7.74 18.54 22.27
CA VAL A 55 8.68 19.69 22.36
C VAL A 55 9.76 19.62 21.29
N PRO A 56 10.48 18.50 21.07
CA PRO A 56 11.47 18.40 20.00
C PRO A 56 10.87 18.62 18.60
N THR A 57 9.71 18.02 18.34
CA THR A 57 9.02 18.17 17.05
C THR A 57 8.63 19.62 16.78
N LEU A 58 8.08 20.33 17.78
CA LEU A 58 7.74 21.75 17.66
C LEU A 58 8.99 22.64 17.49
N ALA A 59 10.07 22.33 18.22
CA ALA A 59 11.32 23.08 18.13
C ALA A 59 11.95 22.93 16.74
N VAL A 60 12.05 21.69 16.23
CA VAL A 60 12.54 21.40 14.88
C VAL A 60 11.62 22.00 13.82
N GLY A 61 10.29 21.82 13.97
CA GLY A 61 9.32 22.39 13.05
C GLY A 61 9.41 23.93 12.98
N THR A 62 9.57 24.59 14.12
CA THR A 62 9.75 26.05 14.17
C THR A 62 11.08 26.47 13.54
N TYR A 63 12.16 25.74 13.77
CA TYR A 63 13.46 25.98 13.16
C TYR A 63 13.37 25.87 11.63
N VAL A 64 12.81 24.78 11.11
CA VAL A 64 12.64 24.55 9.66
C VAL A 64 11.70 25.59 9.05
N TYR A 65 10.59 25.93 9.72
CA TYR A 65 9.65 26.97 9.27
C TYR A 65 10.31 28.33 9.05
N ARG A 66 11.16 28.75 10.00
CA ARG A 66 11.86 30.04 9.92
C ARG A 66 12.90 30.07 8.80
N ARG A 67 13.44 28.91 8.43
CA ARG A 67 14.47 28.80 7.41
C ARG A 67 13.92 28.56 6.01
N ASN A 68 12.98 27.64 5.89
CA ASN A 68 12.34 27.26 4.63
C ASN A 68 10.95 26.68 4.88
N ARG A 69 9.91 27.43 4.51
CA ARG A 69 8.52 27.01 4.68
C ARG A 69 8.18 25.79 3.83
N ASP A 70 8.71 25.69 2.62
CA ASP A 70 8.42 24.57 1.71
C ASP A 70 9.06 23.29 2.23
N ALA A 71 10.23 23.38 2.87
CA ALA A 71 10.85 22.27 3.57
C ALA A 71 9.99 21.77 4.75
N LEU A 72 9.38 22.66 5.53
CA LEU A 72 8.45 22.25 6.58
C LEU A 72 7.24 21.51 6.00
N VAL A 73 6.62 22.06 4.94
CA VAL A 73 5.46 21.40 4.29
C VAL A 73 5.85 20.00 3.82
N PHE A 74 7.01 19.85 3.19
CA PHE A 74 7.52 18.55 2.79
C PHE A 74 7.70 17.59 3.98
N GLY A 75 8.31 18.03 5.08
CA GLY A 75 8.49 17.22 6.29
C GLY A 75 7.17 16.80 6.91
N VAL A 76 6.19 17.71 7.01
CA VAL A 76 4.84 17.42 7.51
C VAL A 76 4.12 16.42 6.60
N MET A 77 4.29 16.53 5.28
CA MET A 77 3.74 15.56 4.32
C MET A 77 4.32 14.16 4.51
N VAL A 78 5.63 14.04 4.78
CA VAL A 78 6.29 12.75 5.08
C VAL A 78 5.70 12.13 6.36
N VAL A 79 5.54 12.93 7.43
CA VAL A 79 4.93 12.47 8.69
C VAL A 79 3.46 12.07 8.46
N GLY A 80 2.69 12.89 7.76
CA GLY A 80 1.30 12.59 7.43
C GLY A 80 1.16 11.30 6.63
N LEU A 81 2.01 11.09 5.63
CA LEU A 81 2.06 9.85 4.85
C LEU A 81 2.40 8.65 5.74
N LEU A 82 3.36 8.79 6.67
CA LEU A 82 3.72 7.74 7.61
C LEU A 82 2.53 7.37 8.49
N VAL A 83 1.87 8.34 9.10
CA VAL A 83 0.71 8.09 10.00
C VAL A 83 -0.42 7.40 9.24
N VAL A 84 -0.83 7.94 8.08
CA VAL A 84 -1.89 7.36 7.27
C VAL A 84 -1.53 5.95 6.83
N SER A 85 -0.31 5.72 6.33
CA SER A 85 0.11 4.39 5.88
C SER A 85 0.24 3.39 7.04
N LEU A 86 0.64 3.81 8.24
CA LEU A 86 0.65 2.94 9.43
C LEU A 86 -0.76 2.46 9.80
N MET A 87 -1.77 3.31 9.68
CA MET A 87 -3.15 2.93 9.92
C MET A 87 -3.63 1.85 8.92
N PHE A 88 -3.33 2.05 7.62
CA PHE A 88 -3.64 1.03 6.61
C PHE A 88 -2.83 -0.25 6.80
N SER A 89 -1.57 -0.15 7.24
CA SER A 89 -0.71 -1.32 7.43
C SER A 89 -1.20 -2.25 8.53
N GLY A 90 -1.78 -1.71 9.60
CA GLY A 90 -2.39 -2.52 10.66
C GLY A 90 -3.54 -3.38 10.14
N GLY A 91 -4.46 -2.78 9.38
CA GLY A 91 -5.55 -3.51 8.73
C GLY A 91 -5.04 -4.55 7.72
N ALA A 92 -4.06 -4.18 6.90
CA ALA A 92 -3.47 -5.11 5.94
C ALA A 92 -2.78 -6.30 6.65
N ALA A 93 -2.06 -6.05 7.75
CA ALA A 93 -1.42 -7.11 8.53
C ALA A 93 -2.45 -8.08 9.13
N LEU A 94 -3.54 -7.58 9.71
CA LEU A 94 -4.63 -8.43 10.22
C LEU A 94 -5.23 -9.32 9.12
N VAL A 95 -5.52 -8.74 7.94
CA VAL A 95 -6.07 -9.50 6.81
C VAL A 95 -5.12 -10.62 6.37
N LEU A 96 -3.82 -10.34 6.32
CA LEU A 96 -2.81 -11.31 5.86
C LEU A 96 -2.46 -12.38 6.91
N ILE A 97 -2.72 -12.11 8.20
CA ILE A 97 -2.43 -13.05 9.29
C ILE A 97 -3.66 -13.90 9.60
N ASP A 98 -4.83 -13.24 9.78
CA ASP A 98 -6.00 -13.87 10.40
C ASP A 98 -7.06 -14.30 9.39
N ILE A 99 -7.13 -13.67 8.20
CA ILE A 99 -8.24 -13.89 7.27
C ILE A 99 -7.84 -14.79 6.11
N VAL A 100 -6.73 -14.49 5.44
CA VAL A 100 -6.28 -15.23 4.25
C VAL A 100 -4.77 -15.40 4.29
N GLN A 101 -4.31 -16.63 4.11
CA GLN A 101 -2.88 -16.95 4.14
C GLN A 101 -2.12 -16.29 2.98
N PRO A 102 -0.82 -15.95 3.16
CA PRO A 102 -0.02 -15.25 2.15
C PRO A 102 0.14 -16.01 0.83
N ASP A 103 0.16 -17.34 0.84
CA ASP A 103 0.19 -18.18 -0.36
C ASP A 103 -1.07 -18.05 -1.20
N THR A 104 -2.23 -17.95 -0.56
CA THR A 104 -3.52 -17.69 -1.23
C THR A 104 -3.53 -16.28 -1.85
N TRP A 105 -3.03 -15.26 -1.14
CA TRP A 105 -2.88 -13.91 -1.71
C TRP A 105 -1.91 -13.88 -2.90
N ALA A 106 -0.80 -14.59 -2.80
CA ALA A 106 0.14 -14.74 -3.92
C ALA A 106 -0.55 -15.45 -5.10
N GLY A 107 -1.33 -16.50 -4.82
CA GLY A 107 -2.14 -17.20 -5.82
C GLY A 107 -3.15 -16.29 -6.51
N ILE A 108 -3.91 -15.48 -5.75
CA ILE A 108 -4.84 -14.47 -6.30
C ILE A 108 -4.08 -13.47 -7.18
N SER A 109 -2.93 -12.97 -6.72
CA SER A 109 -2.12 -12.04 -7.51
C SER A 109 -1.66 -12.64 -8.83
N LEU A 110 -1.21 -13.90 -8.82
CA LEU A 110 -0.83 -14.64 -10.03
C LEU A 110 -2.04 -14.90 -10.93
N ALA A 111 -3.21 -15.17 -10.36
CA ALA A 111 -4.44 -15.37 -11.13
C ALA A 111 -4.86 -14.11 -11.93
N PHE A 112 -4.43 -12.92 -11.51
CA PHE A 112 -4.58 -11.67 -12.27
C PHE A 112 -3.39 -11.41 -13.21
N LEU A 113 -2.16 -11.60 -12.73
CA LEU A 113 -0.95 -11.26 -13.50
C LEU A 113 -0.73 -12.18 -14.70
N VAL A 114 -1.00 -13.48 -14.56
CA VAL A 114 -0.81 -14.46 -15.65
C VAL A 114 -1.71 -14.14 -16.85
N PRO A 115 -3.05 -14.03 -16.70
CA PRO A 115 -3.90 -13.68 -17.84
C PRO A 115 -3.63 -12.27 -18.36
N ALA A 116 -3.29 -11.29 -17.51
CA ALA A 116 -2.90 -9.97 -17.95
C ALA A 116 -1.66 -10.01 -18.85
N GLY A 117 -0.62 -10.77 -18.46
CA GLY A 117 0.58 -10.98 -19.25
C GLY A 117 0.28 -11.65 -20.59
N LEU A 118 -0.59 -12.68 -20.59
CA LEU A 118 -1.03 -13.37 -21.81
C LEU A 118 -1.79 -12.42 -22.75
N VAL A 119 -2.70 -11.61 -22.23
CA VAL A 119 -3.44 -10.62 -23.03
C VAL A 119 -2.51 -9.59 -23.64
N VAL A 120 -1.55 -9.05 -22.88
CA VAL A 120 -0.55 -8.11 -23.39
C VAL A 120 0.33 -8.77 -24.45
N GLY A 121 0.75 -10.00 -24.23
CA GLY A 121 1.51 -10.79 -25.22
C GLY A 121 0.73 -11.01 -26.50
N LEU A 122 -0.52 -11.44 -26.41
CA LEU A 122 -1.42 -11.63 -27.54
C LEU A 122 -1.69 -10.31 -28.29
N GLN A 123 -1.84 -9.19 -27.60
CA GLN A 123 -2.01 -7.88 -28.23
C GLN A 123 -0.79 -7.43 -29.02
N ARG A 124 0.42 -7.77 -28.56
CA ARG A 124 1.66 -7.48 -29.29
C ARG A 124 1.82 -8.35 -30.53
N TYR A 125 1.45 -9.62 -30.43
CA TYR A 125 1.58 -10.60 -31.52
C TYR A 125 0.50 -10.43 -32.59
N SER A 126 -0.74 -10.08 -32.18
CA SER A 126 -1.95 -10.09 -33.03
C SER A 126 -2.60 -8.72 -33.10
N ARG A 127 -1.92 -7.73 -33.71
CA ARG A 127 -2.44 -6.36 -33.89
C ARG A 127 -3.72 -6.30 -34.77
N GLN A 128 -4.05 -7.38 -35.50
CA GLN A 128 -5.16 -7.43 -36.45
C GLN A 128 -6.47 -8.00 -35.87
N LEU A 129 -6.49 -8.48 -34.62
CA LEU A 129 -7.70 -9.05 -34.04
C LEU A 129 -8.73 -7.96 -33.69
N PRO A 130 -10.01 -8.16 -34.03
CA PRO A 130 -11.10 -7.25 -33.65
C PRO A 130 -11.15 -7.06 -32.13
N PHE A 131 -11.59 -5.86 -31.69
CA PHE A 131 -11.71 -5.53 -30.27
C PHE A 131 -12.54 -6.58 -29.48
N LEU A 132 -13.64 -7.06 -30.07
CA LEU A 132 -14.54 -8.04 -29.44
C LEU A 132 -13.84 -9.37 -29.15
N VAL A 133 -12.97 -9.84 -30.06
CA VAL A 133 -12.18 -11.07 -29.86
C VAL A 133 -11.16 -10.88 -28.76
N ARG A 134 -10.45 -9.74 -28.71
CA ARG A 134 -9.47 -9.42 -27.66
C ARG A 134 -10.13 -9.34 -26.30
N PHE A 135 -11.27 -8.65 -26.22
CA PHE A 135 -12.04 -8.52 -24.97
C PHE A 135 -12.58 -9.87 -24.51
N GLY A 136 -13.21 -10.64 -25.41
CA GLY A 136 -13.71 -11.96 -25.10
C GLY A 136 -12.61 -12.92 -24.61
N THR A 137 -11.46 -12.93 -25.29
CA THR A 137 -10.29 -13.74 -24.88
C THR A 137 -9.78 -13.31 -23.48
N ALA A 138 -9.71 -12.01 -23.21
CA ALA A 138 -9.32 -11.51 -21.90
C ALA A 138 -10.27 -12.00 -20.81
N VAL A 139 -11.57 -11.85 -21.00
CA VAL A 139 -12.61 -12.29 -20.05
C VAL A 139 -12.49 -13.79 -19.78
N VAL A 140 -12.36 -14.61 -20.83
CA VAL A 140 -12.25 -16.07 -20.70
C VAL A 140 -10.96 -16.46 -19.94
N LEU A 141 -9.82 -15.83 -20.25
CA LEU A 141 -8.56 -16.10 -19.57
C LEU A 141 -8.61 -15.72 -18.09
N PHE A 142 -9.16 -14.56 -17.73
CA PHE A 142 -9.32 -14.17 -16.33
C PHE A 142 -10.29 -15.10 -15.59
N TYR A 143 -11.42 -15.44 -16.22
CA TYR A 143 -12.39 -16.35 -15.62
C TYR A 143 -11.77 -17.74 -15.39
N ALA A 144 -11.13 -18.32 -16.40
CA ALA A 144 -10.46 -19.62 -16.29
C ALA A 144 -9.32 -19.61 -15.26
N SER A 145 -8.59 -18.50 -15.14
CA SER A 145 -7.51 -18.37 -14.17
C SER A 145 -8.04 -18.31 -12.72
N LEU A 146 -9.13 -17.59 -12.47
CA LEU A 146 -9.69 -17.41 -11.13
C LEU A 146 -10.53 -18.61 -10.66
N LEU A 147 -11.35 -19.18 -11.56
CA LEU A 147 -12.35 -20.20 -11.21
C LEU A 147 -11.99 -21.60 -11.72
N GLY A 148 -10.95 -21.69 -12.55
CA GLY A 148 -10.63 -22.92 -13.26
C GLY A 148 -11.61 -23.19 -14.44
N VAL A 149 -11.44 -24.33 -15.09
CA VAL A 149 -12.34 -24.78 -16.17
C VAL A 149 -13.26 -25.85 -15.60
N PRO A 150 -14.57 -25.58 -15.47
CA PRO A 150 -15.52 -26.53 -14.90
C PRO A 150 -15.68 -27.78 -15.78
N GLY A 151 -15.94 -28.93 -15.14
CA GLY A 151 -16.04 -30.24 -15.78
C GLY A 151 -16.93 -30.33 -17.03
N PRO A 152 -18.12 -29.67 -17.10
CA PRO A 152 -18.94 -29.69 -18.31
C PRO A 152 -18.29 -29.06 -19.53
N LEU A 153 -17.50 -28.00 -19.35
CA LEU A 153 -16.73 -27.35 -20.41
C LEU A 153 -15.48 -28.16 -20.78
N GLY A 154 -14.86 -28.83 -19.80
CA GLY A 154 -13.76 -29.76 -20.04
C GLY A 154 -14.19 -30.96 -20.86
N ALA A 155 -15.38 -31.50 -20.62
CA ALA A 155 -15.97 -32.60 -21.40
C ALA A 155 -16.22 -32.20 -22.86
N LEU A 156 -16.63 -30.97 -23.14
CA LEU A 156 -16.83 -30.46 -24.51
C LEU A 156 -15.50 -30.38 -25.32
N VAL A 157 -14.37 -30.25 -24.65
CA VAL A 157 -13.04 -30.16 -25.26
C VAL A 157 -12.30 -31.49 -25.19
N GLY A 158 -12.95 -32.56 -24.69
CA GLY A 158 -12.34 -33.89 -24.57
C GLY A 158 -11.34 -34.03 -23.41
N VAL A 159 -11.31 -33.08 -22.49
CA VAL A 159 -10.46 -33.11 -21.30
C VAL A 159 -11.30 -33.65 -20.14
N SER A 160 -10.98 -34.84 -19.67
CA SER A 160 -11.72 -35.54 -18.60
C SER A 160 -11.49 -34.94 -17.19
N GLN A 161 -10.57 -34.02 -17.04
CA GLN A 161 -10.23 -33.39 -15.75
C GLN A 161 -10.53 -31.88 -15.79
N VAL A 162 -11.13 -31.40 -14.70
CA VAL A 162 -11.26 -29.98 -14.39
C VAL A 162 -9.86 -29.39 -14.28
N LEU A 163 -9.55 -28.37 -15.06
CA LEU A 163 -8.32 -27.62 -14.86
C LEU A 163 -8.46 -26.83 -13.56
N PRO A 164 -7.57 -27.06 -12.58
CA PRO A 164 -7.60 -26.33 -11.32
C PRO A 164 -7.41 -24.82 -11.58
N ASN A 165 -7.96 -24.00 -10.71
CA ASN A 165 -7.76 -22.57 -10.81
C ASN A 165 -6.29 -22.20 -10.47
N THR A 166 -5.85 -21.04 -10.93
CA THR A 166 -4.48 -20.57 -10.71
C THR A 166 -4.18 -20.35 -9.23
N VAL A 167 -5.19 -20.00 -8.42
CA VAL A 167 -5.03 -19.77 -6.98
C VAL A 167 -4.63 -21.05 -6.28
N ASP A 168 -5.35 -22.17 -6.53
CA ASP A 168 -5.06 -23.46 -5.89
C ASP A 168 -3.71 -24.02 -6.35
N VAL A 169 -3.40 -23.91 -7.64
CA VAL A 169 -2.09 -24.35 -8.16
C VAL A 169 -0.96 -23.51 -7.56
N ALA A 170 -1.10 -22.21 -7.55
CA ALA A 170 -0.07 -21.32 -7.03
C ALA A 170 0.11 -21.48 -5.51
N SER A 171 -0.99 -21.57 -4.74
CA SER A 171 -0.90 -21.76 -3.29
C SER A 171 -0.23 -23.11 -2.94
N SER A 172 -0.54 -24.17 -3.67
CA SER A 172 0.12 -25.48 -3.48
C SER A 172 1.61 -25.44 -3.79
N LEU A 173 2.03 -24.75 -4.85
CA LEU A 173 3.44 -24.59 -5.22
C LEU A 173 4.20 -23.66 -4.26
N LEU A 174 3.52 -22.68 -3.70
CA LEU A 174 4.12 -21.65 -2.82
C LEU A 174 4.03 -22.01 -1.33
N SER A 175 3.36 -23.11 -0.97
CA SER A 175 3.17 -23.54 0.43
C SER A 175 4.48 -23.74 1.22
N GLY A 176 5.60 -24.00 0.53
CA GLY A 176 6.92 -24.13 1.14
C GLY A 176 7.70 -22.82 1.27
N VAL A 177 7.17 -21.70 0.73
CA VAL A 177 7.84 -20.41 0.75
C VAL A 177 7.43 -19.65 2.01
N PRO A 178 8.39 -19.06 2.77
CA PRO A 178 8.04 -18.25 3.93
C PRO A 178 7.07 -17.13 3.57
N GLY A 179 5.97 -17.00 4.35
CA GLY A 179 4.89 -16.05 4.05
C GLY A 179 5.35 -14.59 3.88
N TRP A 180 6.36 -14.17 4.64
CA TRP A 180 6.90 -12.82 4.52
C TRP A 180 7.57 -12.56 3.15
N LEU A 181 8.22 -13.57 2.54
CA LEU A 181 8.77 -13.46 1.19
C LEU A 181 7.68 -13.33 0.13
N LEU A 182 6.57 -14.03 0.33
CA LEU A 182 5.41 -13.89 -0.54
C LEU A 182 4.84 -12.46 -0.46
N VAL A 183 4.76 -11.88 0.74
CA VAL A 183 4.34 -10.48 0.94
C VAL A 183 5.27 -9.51 0.21
N VAL A 184 6.58 -9.73 0.25
CA VAL A 184 7.52 -8.93 -0.58
C VAL A 184 7.13 -8.99 -2.05
N GLY A 185 6.82 -10.20 -2.57
CA GLY A 185 6.49 -10.41 -3.97
C GLY A 185 5.17 -9.77 -4.40
N PHE A 186 4.07 -10.13 -3.74
CA PHE A 186 2.74 -9.72 -4.20
C PHE A 186 2.27 -8.35 -3.67
N LEU A 187 2.86 -7.83 -2.60
CA LEU A 187 2.51 -6.54 -2.01
C LEU A 187 3.66 -5.52 -2.15
N GLY A 188 4.85 -5.86 -1.68
CA GLY A 188 6.00 -4.95 -1.66
C GLY A 188 6.46 -4.52 -3.05
N VAL A 189 6.64 -5.47 -3.97
CA VAL A 189 7.07 -5.17 -5.35
C VAL A 189 6.04 -4.33 -6.11
N PRO A 190 4.73 -4.66 -6.15
CA PRO A 190 3.74 -3.80 -6.80
C PRO A 190 3.66 -2.38 -6.24
N ILE A 191 3.72 -2.23 -4.91
CA ILE A 191 3.76 -0.91 -4.27
C ILE A 191 5.01 -0.15 -4.70
N ALA A 192 6.18 -0.78 -4.67
CA ALA A 192 7.44 -0.17 -5.08
C ALA A 192 7.43 0.26 -6.56
N LEU A 193 6.86 -0.58 -7.44
CA LEU A 193 6.67 -0.24 -8.86
C LEU A 193 5.71 0.93 -9.04
N GLY A 194 4.61 0.98 -8.29
CA GLY A 194 3.65 2.09 -8.31
C GLY A 194 4.28 3.41 -7.88
N VAL A 195 4.98 3.39 -6.75
CA VAL A 195 5.71 4.57 -6.23
C VAL A 195 6.83 4.98 -7.19
N GLY A 196 7.60 4.03 -7.71
CA GLY A 196 8.65 4.29 -8.70
C GLY A 196 8.10 4.89 -10.00
N ALA A 197 6.96 4.38 -10.49
CA ALA A 197 6.30 4.92 -11.67
C ALA A 197 5.80 6.36 -11.43
N TYR A 198 5.23 6.64 -10.27
CA TYR A 198 4.83 7.99 -9.88
C TYR A 198 6.02 8.96 -9.90
N PHE A 199 7.09 8.64 -9.17
CA PHE A 199 8.28 9.50 -9.13
C PHE A 199 8.95 9.64 -10.51
N ARG A 200 8.97 8.59 -11.31
CA ARG A 200 9.46 8.64 -12.67
C ARG A 200 8.66 9.61 -13.54
N SER A 201 7.33 9.64 -13.39
CA SER A 201 6.46 10.52 -14.20
C SER A 201 6.57 11.99 -13.80
N VAL A 202 6.85 12.27 -12.52
CA VAL A 202 6.88 13.65 -11.99
C VAL A 202 8.31 14.21 -11.92
N HIS A 203 9.30 13.38 -11.56
CA HIS A 203 10.65 13.82 -11.21
C HIS A 203 11.76 13.14 -12.03
N GLY A 204 11.40 12.30 -13.00
CA GLY A 204 12.33 11.65 -13.90
C GLY A 204 12.79 10.25 -13.46
N THR A 205 13.61 9.63 -14.32
CA THR A 205 13.94 8.20 -14.21
C THR A 205 14.81 7.87 -12.99
N GLU A 206 15.69 8.76 -12.58
CA GLU A 206 16.59 8.54 -11.44
C GLU A 206 15.82 8.53 -10.11
N ALA A 207 14.97 9.54 -9.90
CA ALA A 207 14.11 9.60 -8.73
C ALA A 207 13.17 8.39 -8.64
N GLY A 208 12.60 7.96 -9.79
CA GLY A 208 11.75 6.78 -9.85
C GLY A 208 12.47 5.48 -9.48
N ARG A 209 13.69 5.27 -9.98
CA ARG A 209 14.50 4.08 -9.64
C ARG A 209 14.90 4.07 -8.17
N SER A 210 15.34 5.21 -7.66
CA SER A 210 15.73 5.35 -6.25
C SER A 210 14.56 5.12 -5.31
N ALA A 211 13.40 5.71 -5.60
CA ALA A 211 12.19 5.53 -4.82
C ALA A 211 11.73 4.06 -4.82
N ALA A 212 11.69 3.40 -5.98
CA ALA A 212 11.35 1.98 -6.07
C ALA A 212 12.34 1.09 -5.31
N GLY A 213 13.64 1.34 -5.48
CA GLY A 213 14.69 0.59 -4.79
C GLY A 213 14.58 0.70 -3.26
N VAL A 214 14.37 1.91 -2.76
CA VAL A 214 14.19 2.16 -1.31
C VAL A 214 12.93 1.47 -0.79
N ALA A 215 11.82 1.48 -1.53
CA ALA A 215 10.60 0.80 -1.12
C ALA A 215 10.79 -0.72 -1.01
N VAL A 216 11.44 -1.36 -2.00
CA VAL A 216 11.76 -2.79 -1.95
C VAL A 216 12.70 -3.11 -0.79
N LEU A 217 13.79 -2.35 -0.64
CA LEU A 217 14.76 -2.56 0.43
C LEU A 217 14.13 -2.41 1.81
N ALA A 218 13.26 -1.41 2.01
CA ALA A 218 12.54 -1.23 3.26
C ALA A 218 11.62 -2.42 3.57
N THR A 219 10.92 -2.94 2.55
CA THR A 219 10.04 -4.10 2.70
C THR A 219 10.82 -5.35 3.10
N VAL A 220 11.92 -5.65 2.41
CA VAL A 220 12.78 -6.79 2.73
C VAL A 220 13.42 -6.64 4.11
N ALA A 221 13.89 -5.42 4.43
CA ALA A 221 14.46 -5.13 5.75
C ALA A 221 13.44 -5.35 6.87
N GLY A 222 12.16 -5.02 6.66
CA GLY A 222 11.09 -5.31 7.62
C GLY A 222 11.02 -6.79 8.00
N GLY A 223 11.04 -7.68 7.00
CA GLY A 223 11.01 -9.13 7.23
C GLY A 223 12.27 -9.68 7.91
N LEU A 224 13.44 -9.15 7.56
CA LEU A 224 14.71 -9.60 8.12
C LEU A 224 14.98 -9.06 9.51
N LEU A 225 14.63 -7.79 9.77
CA LEU A 225 14.95 -7.09 11.01
C LEU A 225 13.83 -7.16 12.05
N GLY A 226 12.58 -7.44 11.63
CA GLY A 226 11.44 -7.60 12.55
C GLY A 226 11.73 -8.52 13.73
N PRO A 227 12.28 -9.72 13.52
CA PRO A 227 12.63 -10.63 14.61
C PRO A 227 13.62 -10.07 15.64
N LEU A 228 14.50 -9.16 15.23
CA LEU A 228 15.47 -8.54 16.15
C LEU A 228 14.80 -7.62 17.18
N VAL A 229 13.61 -7.12 16.86
CA VAL A 229 12.81 -6.26 17.75
C VAL A 229 11.59 -7.00 18.33
N GLY A 230 11.55 -8.34 18.18
CA GLY A 230 10.48 -9.17 18.74
C GLY A 230 9.17 -9.15 17.93
N VAL A 231 9.21 -8.71 16.68
CA VAL A 231 8.04 -8.72 15.78
C VAL A 231 8.19 -9.84 14.76
N ASP A 232 7.14 -10.63 14.57
CA ASP A 232 7.15 -11.70 13.58
C ASP A 232 7.43 -11.16 12.17
N PRO A 233 8.18 -11.93 11.31
CA PRO A 233 8.56 -11.47 9.98
C PRO A 233 7.39 -11.07 9.09
N LEU A 234 6.26 -11.77 9.18
CA LEU A 234 5.09 -11.52 8.34
C LEU A 234 4.44 -10.14 8.60
N PRO A 235 4.01 -9.80 9.84
CA PRO A 235 3.49 -8.46 10.13
C PRO A 235 4.55 -7.37 9.91
N ALA A 236 5.81 -7.61 10.27
CA ALA A 236 6.89 -6.64 10.06
C ALA A 236 7.07 -6.31 8.58
N THR A 237 7.07 -7.33 7.69
CA THR A 237 7.15 -7.12 6.23
C THR A 237 5.93 -6.38 5.70
N THR A 238 4.73 -6.71 6.19
CA THR A 238 3.49 -6.05 5.75
C THR A 238 3.49 -4.56 6.12
N ILE A 239 3.85 -4.24 7.35
CA ILE A 239 3.97 -2.85 7.82
C ILE A 239 5.07 -2.12 7.02
N ALA A 240 6.19 -2.78 6.79
CA ALA A 240 7.27 -2.20 5.99
C ALA A 240 6.86 -1.98 4.53
N ALA A 241 6.10 -2.88 3.91
CA ALA A 241 5.61 -2.72 2.55
C ALA A 241 4.61 -1.57 2.40
N VAL A 242 3.64 -1.49 3.32
CA VAL A 242 2.52 -0.53 3.21
C VAL A 242 2.87 0.85 3.76
N ALA A 243 3.63 0.91 4.86
CA ALA A 243 3.98 2.16 5.52
C ALA A 243 5.46 2.55 5.31
N GLY A 244 6.39 1.69 5.70
CA GLY A 244 7.81 2.01 5.72
C GLY A 244 8.40 2.27 4.33
N GLY A 245 8.07 1.45 3.34
CA GLY A 245 8.54 1.56 1.97
C GLY A 245 8.07 2.84 1.28
N PRO A 246 6.76 3.08 1.14
CA PRO A 246 6.23 4.27 0.50
C PRO A 246 6.70 5.58 1.16
N THR A 247 6.73 5.63 2.48
CA THR A 247 7.16 6.83 3.22
C THR A 247 8.63 7.15 2.97
N ARG A 248 9.52 6.13 3.07
CA ARG A 248 10.94 6.32 2.77
C ARG A 248 11.19 6.62 1.30
N ALA A 249 10.45 5.98 0.41
CA ALA A 249 10.54 6.26 -1.03
C ALA A 249 10.12 7.70 -1.34
N TYR A 250 9.06 8.21 -0.69
CA TYR A 250 8.63 9.61 -0.83
C TYR A 250 9.69 10.57 -0.28
N ALA A 251 10.25 10.29 0.89
CA ALA A 251 11.31 11.09 1.50
C ALA A 251 12.57 11.16 0.62
N VAL A 252 13.02 10.01 0.10
CA VAL A 252 14.22 9.91 -0.75
C VAL A 252 13.95 10.50 -2.13
N GLY A 253 12.85 10.12 -2.78
CA GLY A 253 12.48 10.62 -4.10
C GLY A 253 12.29 12.13 -4.11
N GLY A 254 11.59 12.69 -3.12
CA GLY A 254 11.40 14.12 -2.93
C GLY A 254 12.72 14.84 -2.60
N GLY A 255 13.54 14.27 -1.72
CA GLY A 255 14.84 14.82 -1.36
C GLY A 255 15.88 14.83 -2.51
N ILE A 256 15.80 13.88 -3.44
CA ILE A 256 16.63 13.88 -4.66
C ILE A 256 16.13 14.95 -5.64
N SER A 257 14.82 15.04 -5.82
CA SER A 257 14.21 15.97 -6.78
C SER A 257 14.32 17.43 -6.38
N HIS A 258 14.28 17.71 -5.06
CA HIS A 258 14.27 19.08 -4.51
C HIS A 258 15.26 19.18 -3.35
N PRO A 259 16.55 19.43 -3.62
CA PRO A 259 17.58 19.55 -2.58
C PRO A 259 17.23 20.59 -1.51
N ASP A 260 16.54 21.65 -1.89
CA ASP A 260 16.18 22.79 -1.01
C ASP A 260 15.20 22.38 0.10
N VAL A 261 14.42 21.31 -0.09
CA VAL A 261 13.46 20.83 0.92
C VAL A 261 14.03 19.71 1.81
N ARG A 262 15.27 19.27 1.58
CA ARG A 262 15.90 18.18 2.39
C ARG A 262 15.91 18.45 3.88
N GLU A 263 16.05 19.73 4.27
CA GLU A 263 16.02 20.11 5.69
C GLU A 263 14.66 19.76 6.34
N GLY A 264 13.60 19.63 5.56
CA GLY A 264 12.30 19.17 6.04
C GLY A 264 12.31 17.75 6.60
N LEU A 265 13.26 16.91 6.18
CA LEU A 265 13.43 15.55 6.72
C LEU A 265 13.88 15.52 8.19
N LEU A 266 14.30 16.66 8.74
CA LEU A 266 14.54 16.80 10.18
C LEU A 266 13.23 16.66 10.98
N VAL A 267 12.08 17.02 10.40
CA VAL A 267 10.78 16.93 11.07
C VAL A 267 10.38 15.46 11.34
N PRO A 268 10.32 14.56 10.34
CA PRO A 268 10.09 13.15 10.61
C PRO A 268 11.20 12.51 11.47
N GLY A 269 12.46 12.96 11.34
CA GLY A 269 13.55 12.52 12.20
C GLY A 269 13.41 12.91 13.69
N ALA A 270 12.65 13.95 13.99
CA ALA A 270 12.34 14.33 15.37
C ALA A 270 11.12 13.58 15.94
N VAL A 271 10.29 12.96 15.06
CA VAL A 271 9.11 12.17 15.45
C VAL A 271 9.48 10.70 15.70
N VAL A 272 10.51 10.18 15.03
CA VAL A 272 11.02 8.80 15.16
C VAL A 272 12.14 8.74 16.18
#